data_8d14e8afd3e2d96ddb8a3d6fcaa87076
#
_entry.id   8d14e8afd3e2d96ddb8a3d6fcaa87076
#
_cell.length_a   1.000
_cell.length_b   1.000
_cell.length_c   1.000
_cell.angle_alpha   90.00
_cell.angle_beta   90.00
_cell.angle_gamma   90.00
#
_symmetry.space_group_name_H-M   'P 1'
#
loop_
_entity.id
_entity.type
_entity.pdbx_description
1 polymer ?
#
loop_
_entity_poly.entity_id
_entity_poly.type
_entity_poly.pdbx_seq_one_letter_code
_entity_poly.pdbx_strand_id
1 'polypeptide(L)'
;MDINASGQSADISLPTFWTPLSENDVILLRKRNRRRRFDISIVYAVAARCSFGFPQVLVCRPERKEGSPFPTLFWLTCPYLDRKCGELESLHKIRELEELFSTRPTEVARWHKEYALLRKSISETGIDIPTGVGGIDSQGAPNAVKCLHLQAATWIGWRYHPAADWLQKEFGAAECSNGLCGNCDRPP
;
A
#
# COMPACT_ATOMS: atom_id res chain seq x y z
N MET A 1 -35.93 25.06 8.52
CA MET A 1 -35.73 24.24 9.73
C MET A 1 -36.00 22.80 9.30
N ASP A 2 -34.92 22.05 9.20
CA ASP A 2 -34.90 20.61 9.42
C ASP A 2 -33.53 20.08 9.06
N ILE A 3 -32.72 19.98 10.12
CA ILE A 3 -31.38 19.40 10.09
C ILE A 3 -31.56 17.88 10.31
N ASN A 4 -31.48 17.10 9.27
CA ASN A 4 -31.30 15.65 9.41
C ASN A 4 -29.80 15.32 9.53
N ALA A 5 -29.36 15.35 10.78
CA ALA A 5 -28.06 14.82 11.18
C ALA A 5 -28.16 13.29 11.37
N SER A 6 -28.18 12.52 10.31
CA SER A 6 -27.88 11.11 10.37
C SER A 6 -26.40 10.92 9.94
N GLY A 7 -25.53 10.89 10.95
CA GLY A 7 -24.14 10.49 10.77
C GLY A 7 -24.05 9.02 10.38
N GLN A 8 -24.35 8.71 9.13
CA GLN A 8 -24.00 7.43 8.55
C GLN A 8 -22.50 7.44 8.29
N SER A 9 -21.75 6.71 9.11
CA SER A 9 -20.38 6.32 8.75
C SER A 9 -20.50 5.60 7.42
N ALA A 10 -19.91 6.14 6.36
CA ALA A 10 -19.83 5.48 5.08
C ALA A 10 -19.09 4.15 5.30
N ASP A 11 -19.87 3.06 5.33
CA ASP A 11 -19.32 1.72 5.50
C ASP A 11 -18.62 1.36 4.21
N ILE A 12 -17.30 1.46 4.20
CA ILE A 12 -16.50 1.11 3.03
C ILE A 12 -16.37 -0.42 2.99
N SER A 13 -16.85 -1.05 1.92
CA SER A 13 -16.70 -2.49 1.75
C SER A 13 -15.25 -2.84 1.42
N LEU A 14 -14.71 -3.88 2.08
CA LEU A 14 -13.37 -4.38 1.80
C LEU A 14 -13.32 -4.99 0.38
N PRO A 15 -12.20 -4.80 -0.34
CA PRO A 15 -12.00 -5.41 -1.64
C PRO A 15 -12.09 -6.95 -1.57
N THR A 16 -12.98 -7.53 -2.38
CA THR A 16 -13.26 -8.98 -2.40
C THR A 16 -12.11 -9.81 -2.99
N PHE A 17 -11.16 -9.17 -3.68
CA PHE A 17 -10.00 -9.82 -4.27
C PHE A 17 -8.82 -10.00 -3.30
N TRP A 18 -8.90 -9.46 -2.08
CA TRP A 18 -7.90 -9.74 -1.05
C TRP A 18 -8.04 -11.18 -0.55
N THR A 19 -6.92 -11.86 -0.39
CA THR A 19 -6.90 -13.26 0.01
C THR A 19 -6.17 -13.47 1.33
N PRO A 20 -6.55 -14.46 2.15
CA PRO A 20 -5.80 -14.82 3.35
C PRO A 20 -4.34 -15.20 3.02
N LEU A 21 -3.44 -15.06 4.00
CA LEU A 21 -2.10 -15.62 3.91
C LEU A 21 -2.18 -17.14 3.98
N SER A 22 -1.42 -17.82 3.07
CA SER A 22 -1.14 -19.24 3.20
C SER A 22 0.12 -19.49 4.07
N GLU A 23 0.32 -20.71 4.52
CA GLU A 23 1.55 -21.10 5.23
C GLU A 23 2.80 -20.87 4.36
N ASN A 24 2.72 -21.13 3.06
CA ASN A 24 3.80 -20.86 2.12
C ASN A 24 4.13 -19.38 2.00
N ASP A 25 3.12 -18.50 2.07
CA ASP A 25 3.35 -17.05 2.10
C ASP A 25 4.11 -16.65 3.36
N VAL A 26 3.74 -17.20 4.52
CA VAL A 26 4.41 -16.93 5.80
C VAL A 26 5.89 -17.31 5.72
N ILE A 27 6.18 -18.51 5.20
CA ILE A 27 7.57 -18.99 5.02
C ILE A 27 8.34 -18.06 4.10
N LEU A 28 7.77 -17.70 2.94
CA LEU A 28 8.38 -16.81 1.96
C LEU A 28 8.64 -15.41 2.55
N LEU A 29 7.65 -14.82 3.21
CA LEU A 29 7.76 -13.50 3.81
C LEU A 29 8.81 -13.44 4.92
N ARG A 30 8.93 -14.48 5.74
CA ARG A 30 10.00 -14.61 6.73
C ARG A 30 11.38 -14.69 6.08
N LYS A 31 11.52 -15.41 4.97
CA LYS A 31 12.77 -15.48 4.20
C LYS A 31 13.14 -14.11 3.60
N ARG A 32 12.21 -13.42 2.96
CA ARG A 32 12.43 -12.09 2.35
C ARG A 32 12.82 -11.02 3.37
N ASN A 33 12.26 -11.11 4.57
CA ASN A 33 12.42 -10.08 5.61
C ASN A 33 13.40 -10.46 6.71
N ARG A 34 14.30 -11.44 6.49
CA ARG A 34 15.29 -11.89 7.49
C ARG A 34 16.14 -10.75 8.07
N ARG A 35 16.46 -9.74 7.27
CA ARG A 35 17.27 -8.58 7.68
C ARG A 35 16.43 -7.41 8.22
N ARG A 36 15.11 -7.42 7.99
CA ARG A 36 14.18 -6.40 8.44
C ARG A 36 13.29 -7.04 9.50
N ARG A 37 13.13 -6.41 10.63
CA ARG A 37 12.19 -6.87 11.68
C ARG A 37 10.74 -6.60 11.23
N PHE A 38 10.29 -7.35 10.22
CA PHE A 38 8.91 -7.27 9.76
C PHE A 38 8.04 -8.19 10.64
N ASP A 39 7.11 -7.58 11.33
CA ASP A 39 6.14 -8.32 12.14
C ASP A 39 5.02 -8.84 11.24
N ILE A 40 5.02 -10.16 10.99
CA ILE A 40 4.01 -10.80 10.15
C ILE A 40 2.63 -10.79 10.79
N SER A 41 2.53 -10.57 12.10
CA SER A 41 1.24 -10.55 12.81
C SER A 41 0.36 -9.34 12.44
N ILE A 42 0.96 -8.29 11.88
CA ILE A 42 0.20 -7.14 11.39
C ILE A 42 -0.47 -7.39 10.03
N VAL A 43 -0.11 -8.49 9.34
CA VAL A 43 -0.65 -8.75 8.01
C VAL A 43 -2.09 -9.23 8.14
N TYR A 44 -2.99 -8.47 7.52
CA TYR A 44 -4.40 -8.78 7.45
C TYR A 44 -4.72 -9.71 6.28
N ALA A 45 -4.14 -9.43 5.09
CA ALA A 45 -4.40 -10.17 3.86
C ALA A 45 -3.27 -9.99 2.84
N VAL A 46 -3.30 -10.75 1.76
CA VAL A 46 -2.55 -10.50 0.52
C VAL A 46 -3.44 -9.70 -0.43
N ALA A 47 -3.02 -8.48 -0.75
CA ALA A 47 -3.76 -7.58 -1.64
C ALA A 47 -3.56 -7.92 -3.12
N ALA A 48 -2.36 -8.38 -3.48
CA ALA A 48 -2.03 -8.76 -4.86
C ALA A 48 -0.97 -9.85 -4.91
N ARG A 49 -1.10 -10.73 -5.92
CA ARG A 49 -0.13 -11.77 -6.26
C ARG A 49 0.34 -11.59 -7.70
N CYS A 50 1.57 -11.96 -7.99
CA CYS A 50 2.05 -12.07 -9.37
C CYS A 50 1.51 -13.33 -10.05
N SER A 51 1.72 -13.47 -11.37
CA SER A 51 1.33 -14.64 -12.16
C SER A 51 1.96 -15.95 -11.68
N PHE A 52 3.07 -15.89 -10.96
CA PHE A 52 3.73 -17.04 -10.31
C PHE A 52 3.12 -17.39 -8.94
N GLY A 53 2.03 -16.73 -8.51
CA GLY A 53 1.34 -16.98 -7.23
C GLY A 53 1.98 -16.33 -5.99
N PHE A 54 3.12 -15.65 -6.11
CA PHE A 54 3.80 -15.02 -4.97
C PHE A 54 3.16 -13.69 -4.55
N PRO A 55 3.05 -13.39 -3.24
CA PRO A 55 2.54 -12.11 -2.77
C PRO A 55 3.44 -10.95 -3.22
N GLN A 56 2.82 -9.95 -3.86
CA GLN A 56 3.46 -8.70 -4.27
C GLN A 56 3.18 -7.60 -3.27
N VAL A 57 1.94 -7.51 -2.79
CA VAL A 57 1.48 -6.48 -1.86
C VAL A 57 0.68 -7.13 -0.74
N LEU A 58 0.96 -6.73 0.48
CA LEU A 58 0.24 -7.13 1.67
C LEU A 58 -0.67 -6.00 2.14
N VAL A 59 -1.81 -6.36 2.74
CA VAL A 59 -2.63 -5.48 3.55
C VAL A 59 -2.17 -5.61 4.99
N CYS A 60 -1.86 -4.49 5.62
CA CYS A 60 -1.39 -4.47 6.99
C CYS A 60 -2.40 -3.75 7.89
N ARG A 61 -2.60 -4.27 9.11
CA ARG A 61 -3.41 -3.59 10.13
C ARG A 61 -2.77 -2.24 10.48
N PRO A 62 -3.57 -1.24 10.81
CA PRO A 62 -3.07 0.09 11.18
C PRO A 62 -2.37 0.12 12.53
N GLU A 63 -2.51 -0.93 13.34
CA GLU A 63 -1.87 -1.07 14.65
C GLU A 63 -1.15 -2.42 14.78
N ARG A 64 -0.11 -2.44 15.61
CA ARG A 64 0.55 -3.67 16.07
C ARG A 64 -0.15 -4.23 17.31
N LYS A 65 0.16 -5.47 17.67
CA LYS A 65 -0.43 -6.13 18.85
C LYS A 65 -0.21 -5.38 20.16
N GLU A 66 0.93 -4.69 20.30
CA GLU A 66 1.23 -3.85 21.44
C GLU A 66 0.54 -2.46 21.38
N GLY A 67 -0.31 -2.21 20.39
CA GLY A 67 -1.06 -0.97 20.23
C GLY A 67 -0.29 0.17 19.54
N SER A 68 0.97 -0.05 19.16
CA SER A 68 1.71 1.00 18.43
C SER A 68 1.22 1.11 16.99
N PRO A 69 1.14 2.34 16.42
CA PRO A 69 0.63 2.52 15.07
C PRO A 69 1.59 1.96 14.02
N PHE A 70 1.01 1.38 12.96
CA PHE A 70 1.72 1.02 11.74
C PHE A 70 1.28 1.93 10.60
N PRO A 71 2.20 2.66 9.93
CA PRO A 71 1.84 3.82 9.11
C PRO A 71 1.21 3.49 7.76
N THR A 72 1.35 2.25 7.25
CA THR A 72 0.94 1.90 5.90
C THR A 72 -0.09 0.79 5.89
N LEU A 73 -1.16 0.98 5.08
CA LEU A 73 -2.14 -0.07 4.81
C LEU A 73 -1.58 -1.10 3.83
N PHE A 74 -0.93 -0.64 2.75
CA PHE A 74 -0.35 -1.51 1.73
C PHE A 74 1.17 -1.57 1.88
N TRP A 75 1.71 -2.79 1.94
CA TRP A 75 3.13 -3.05 2.06
C TRP A 75 3.66 -3.80 0.85
N LEU A 76 4.59 -3.18 0.11
CA LEU A 76 5.25 -3.81 -1.02
C LEU A 76 6.23 -4.89 -0.52
N THR A 77 6.09 -6.12 -1.02
CA THR A 77 6.97 -7.25 -0.65
C THR A 77 7.65 -7.91 -1.86
N CYS A 78 7.31 -7.52 -3.09
CA CYS A 78 7.91 -8.05 -4.30
C CYS A 78 9.34 -7.50 -4.51
N PRO A 79 10.39 -8.34 -4.55
CA PRO A 79 11.78 -7.86 -4.70
C PRO A 79 12.04 -7.18 -6.05
N TYR A 80 11.32 -7.57 -7.09
CA TYR A 80 11.41 -6.93 -8.41
C TYR A 80 10.89 -5.49 -8.36
N LEU A 81 9.70 -5.30 -7.79
CA LEU A 81 9.10 -3.98 -7.66
C LEU A 81 9.85 -3.09 -6.65
N ASP A 82 10.39 -3.67 -5.57
CA ASP A 82 11.24 -2.97 -4.60
C ASP A 82 12.46 -2.34 -5.30
N ARG A 83 13.17 -3.13 -6.13
CA ARG A 83 14.29 -2.64 -6.93
C ARG A 83 13.84 -1.56 -7.93
N LYS A 84 12.75 -1.79 -8.64
CA LYS A 84 12.21 -0.84 -9.61
C LYS A 84 11.84 0.50 -8.97
N CYS A 85 11.26 0.49 -7.77
CA CYS A 85 11.01 1.69 -6.99
C CYS A 85 12.31 2.45 -6.71
N GLY A 86 13.36 1.76 -6.22
CA GLY A 86 14.65 2.38 -5.95
C GLY A 86 15.30 3.00 -7.19
N GLU A 87 15.21 2.32 -8.35
CA GLU A 87 15.68 2.84 -9.63
C GLU A 87 14.94 4.14 -10.01
N LEU A 88 13.61 4.16 -9.94
CA LEU A 88 12.80 5.34 -10.24
C LEU A 88 13.03 6.48 -9.24
N GLU A 89 13.21 6.18 -7.96
CA GLU A 89 13.52 7.17 -6.93
C GLU A 89 14.89 7.82 -7.18
N SER A 90 15.88 7.04 -7.63
CA SER A 90 17.20 7.57 -8.00
C SER A 90 17.16 8.51 -9.22
N LEU A 91 16.14 8.38 -10.07
CA LEU A 91 15.85 9.26 -11.20
C LEU A 91 14.93 10.44 -10.84
N HIS A 92 14.76 10.73 -9.54
CA HIS A 92 13.93 11.84 -9.03
C HIS A 92 12.44 11.76 -9.43
N LYS A 93 11.92 10.57 -9.73
CA LYS A 93 10.53 10.38 -10.17
C LYS A 93 9.48 10.69 -9.08
N ILE A 94 9.87 10.80 -7.81
CA ILE A 94 8.99 11.29 -6.74
C ILE A 94 8.51 12.70 -7.07
N ARG A 95 9.41 13.60 -7.49
CA ARG A 95 9.07 14.98 -7.81
C ARG A 95 8.07 15.09 -8.97
N GLU A 96 8.25 14.30 -10.02
CA GLU A 96 7.30 14.25 -11.14
C GLU A 96 5.90 13.83 -10.67
N LEU A 97 5.83 12.86 -9.74
CA LEU A 97 4.56 12.42 -9.19
C LEU A 97 3.90 13.48 -8.31
N GLU A 98 4.66 14.21 -7.50
CA GLU A 98 4.17 15.34 -6.70
C GLU A 98 3.64 16.47 -7.59
N GLU A 99 4.34 16.80 -8.67
CA GLU A 99 3.88 17.75 -9.68
C GLU A 99 2.55 17.31 -10.32
N LEU A 100 2.44 16.01 -10.67
CA LEU A 100 1.20 15.45 -11.20
C LEU A 100 0.06 15.52 -10.17
N PHE A 101 0.30 15.19 -8.91
CA PHE A 101 -0.70 15.30 -7.83
C PHE A 101 -1.19 16.75 -7.68
N SER A 102 -0.32 17.74 -7.83
CA SER A 102 -0.67 19.15 -7.78
C SER A 102 -1.66 19.58 -8.88
N THR A 103 -1.71 18.86 -9.98
CA THR A 103 -2.70 19.08 -11.06
C THR A 103 -4.05 18.43 -10.81
N ARG A 104 -4.15 17.53 -9.80
CA ARG A 104 -5.35 16.72 -9.50
C ARG A 104 -5.76 16.81 -8.02
N PRO A 105 -5.83 18.02 -7.41
CA PRO A 105 -5.94 18.16 -5.95
C PRO A 105 -7.21 17.54 -5.38
N THR A 106 -8.34 17.64 -6.06
CA THR A 106 -9.62 17.07 -5.61
C THR A 106 -9.59 15.55 -5.61
N GLU A 107 -9.01 14.94 -6.63
CA GLU A 107 -8.90 13.50 -6.77
C GLU A 107 -7.94 12.93 -5.72
N VAL A 108 -6.80 13.58 -5.51
CA VAL A 108 -5.81 13.20 -4.49
C VAL A 108 -6.40 13.30 -3.09
N ALA A 109 -7.13 14.38 -2.78
CA ALA A 109 -7.79 14.55 -1.48
C ALA A 109 -8.85 13.46 -1.23
N ARG A 110 -9.66 13.13 -2.25
CA ARG A 110 -10.62 12.02 -2.17
C ARG A 110 -9.92 10.69 -1.92
N TRP A 111 -8.86 10.40 -2.66
CA TRP A 111 -8.07 9.18 -2.54
C TRP A 111 -7.48 9.01 -1.12
N HIS A 112 -6.92 10.08 -0.52
CA HIS A 112 -6.45 10.06 0.87
C HIS A 112 -7.58 9.77 1.86
N LYS A 113 -8.75 10.39 1.67
CA LYS A 113 -9.92 10.17 2.52
C LYS A 113 -10.42 8.72 2.45
N GLU A 114 -10.55 8.17 1.26
CA GLU A 114 -11.00 6.79 1.06
C GLU A 114 -9.98 5.78 1.61
N TYR A 115 -8.68 6.05 1.46
CA TYR A 115 -7.64 5.25 2.08
C TYR A 115 -7.73 5.25 3.62
N ALA A 116 -8.02 6.39 4.22
CA ALA A 116 -8.23 6.50 5.67
C ALA A 116 -9.42 5.67 6.15
N LEU A 117 -10.54 5.72 5.42
CA LEU A 117 -11.72 4.91 5.72
C LEU A 117 -11.41 3.40 5.60
N LEU A 118 -10.67 3.01 4.57
CA LEU A 118 -10.27 1.63 4.35
C LEU A 118 -9.33 1.13 5.47
N ARG A 119 -8.41 1.98 5.95
CA ARG A 119 -7.58 1.65 7.12
C ARG A 119 -8.42 1.46 8.38
N LYS A 120 -9.36 2.37 8.61
CA LYS A 120 -10.24 2.33 9.78
C LYS A 120 -11.09 1.06 9.79
N SER A 121 -11.58 0.58 8.64
CA SER A 121 -12.44 -0.60 8.55
C SER A 121 -11.77 -1.91 8.91
N ILE A 122 -10.42 -1.97 8.93
CA ILE A 122 -9.65 -3.15 9.36
C ILE A 122 -8.92 -2.95 10.70
N SER A 123 -9.16 -1.84 11.38
CA SER A 123 -8.65 -1.59 12.73
C SER A 123 -9.42 -2.44 13.74
N GLU A 124 -8.71 -3.11 14.65
CA GLU A 124 -9.30 -3.87 15.76
C GLU A 124 -9.50 -3.01 16.99
N THR A 125 -8.70 -1.96 17.14
CA THR A 125 -8.68 -1.12 18.36
C THR A 125 -9.49 0.16 18.22
N GLY A 126 -9.88 0.51 16.98
CA GLY A 126 -10.57 1.77 16.68
C GLY A 126 -9.69 3.01 16.91
N ILE A 127 -8.38 2.85 17.04
CA ILE A 127 -7.46 3.99 17.20
C ILE A 127 -7.59 4.90 15.99
N ASP A 128 -7.80 6.20 16.26
CA ASP A 128 -7.80 7.22 15.23
C ASP A 128 -6.35 7.52 14.82
N ILE A 129 -5.90 6.83 13.78
CA ILE A 129 -4.52 6.93 13.28
C ILE A 129 -4.49 7.93 12.14
N PRO A 130 -3.43 8.77 12.03
CA PRO A 130 -3.27 9.73 10.94
C PRO A 130 -3.45 9.07 9.58
N THR A 131 -4.13 9.68 8.72
CA THR A 131 -5.22 9.14 7.94
C THR A 131 -4.89 8.97 6.46
N GLY A 132 -4.01 9.76 5.86
CA GLY A 132 -3.71 9.68 4.43
C GLY A 132 -2.69 8.60 4.09
N VAL A 133 -2.45 8.40 2.80
CA VAL A 133 -1.44 7.47 2.29
C VAL A 133 -0.06 7.85 2.82
N GLY A 134 0.57 6.93 3.55
CA GLY A 134 1.88 7.17 4.17
C GLY A 134 1.87 8.02 5.44
N GLY A 135 0.73 8.25 6.04
CA GLY A 135 0.58 9.13 7.19
C GLY A 135 0.57 10.61 6.82
N ILE A 136 0.43 10.91 5.53
CA ILE A 136 0.24 12.27 5.03
C ILE A 136 -1.22 12.62 5.25
N ASP A 137 -1.48 13.65 6.05
CA ASP A 137 -2.83 14.15 6.22
C ASP A 137 -3.16 15.17 5.12
N SER A 138 -4.45 15.31 4.85
CA SER A 138 -4.96 16.23 3.83
C SER A 138 -4.77 17.73 4.17
N GLN A 139 -4.27 18.04 5.37
CA GLN A 139 -4.14 19.42 5.85
C GLN A 139 -2.72 19.97 5.77
N GLY A 140 -1.69 19.10 5.78
CA GLY A 140 -0.29 19.54 5.78
C GLY A 140 0.34 19.64 4.40
N ALA A 141 0.39 18.55 3.68
CA ALA A 141 1.02 18.47 2.35
C ALA A 141 0.31 17.40 1.49
N PRO A 142 -0.91 17.65 1.02
CA PRO A 142 -1.75 16.63 0.38
C PRO A 142 -1.11 16.02 -0.88
N ASN A 143 -0.20 16.72 -1.53
CA ASN A 143 0.48 16.27 -2.74
C ASN A 143 1.84 15.61 -2.46
N ALA A 144 2.29 15.56 -1.21
CA ALA A 144 3.59 15.00 -0.88
C ALA A 144 3.61 13.48 -1.07
N VAL A 145 4.70 12.99 -1.63
CA VAL A 145 4.95 11.57 -1.88
C VAL A 145 6.09 11.09 -1.01
N LYS A 146 5.79 10.21 -0.06
CA LYS A 146 6.79 9.67 0.86
C LYS A 146 7.84 8.81 0.16
N CYS A 147 7.40 7.91 -0.72
CA CYS A 147 8.26 7.02 -1.51
C CYS A 147 7.44 6.32 -2.59
N LEU A 148 8.09 5.85 -3.65
CA LEU A 148 7.42 5.12 -4.73
C LEU A 148 7.02 3.70 -4.32
N HIS A 149 7.66 3.10 -3.32
CA HIS A 149 7.27 1.79 -2.77
C HIS A 149 5.82 1.81 -2.26
N LEU A 150 5.45 2.87 -1.54
CA LEU A 150 4.09 3.04 -1.03
C LEU A 150 3.09 3.33 -2.15
N GLN A 151 3.47 4.12 -3.14
CA GLN A 151 2.62 4.44 -4.29
C GLN A 151 2.36 3.19 -5.14
N ALA A 152 3.39 2.42 -5.46
CA ALA A 152 3.28 1.15 -6.16
C ALA A 152 2.42 0.12 -5.38
N ALA A 153 2.65 0.01 -4.06
CA ALA A 153 1.86 -0.87 -3.21
C ALA A 153 0.38 -0.49 -3.21
N THR A 154 0.06 0.80 -3.11
CA THR A 154 -1.32 1.29 -3.12
C THR A 154 -1.97 1.07 -4.49
N TRP A 155 -1.27 1.40 -5.58
CA TRP A 155 -1.75 1.20 -6.95
C TRP A 155 -2.10 -0.27 -7.24
N ILE A 156 -1.18 -1.19 -6.91
CA ILE A 156 -1.35 -2.62 -7.19
C ILE A 156 -2.34 -3.27 -6.21
N GLY A 157 -2.22 -2.94 -4.91
CA GLY A 157 -2.99 -3.58 -3.85
C GLY A 157 -4.42 -3.10 -3.70
N TRP A 158 -4.69 -1.87 -4.07
CA TRP A 158 -6.05 -1.30 -4.02
C TRP A 158 -6.71 -1.24 -5.40
N ARG A 159 -5.93 -1.24 -6.48
CA ARG A 159 -6.37 -1.03 -7.86
C ARG A 159 -7.05 0.34 -8.09
N TYR A 160 -6.77 1.28 -7.21
CA TYR A 160 -7.22 2.65 -7.28
C TYR A 160 -6.08 3.59 -6.90
N HIS A 161 -5.72 4.50 -7.82
CA HIS A 161 -4.64 5.47 -7.62
C HIS A 161 -4.83 6.67 -8.56
N PRO A 162 -4.70 7.93 -8.07
CA PRO A 162 -4.90 9.14 -8.89
C PRO A 162 -3.93 9.26 -10.07
N ALA A 163 -2.78 8.60 -9.99
CA ALA A 163 -1.77 8.58 -11.04
C ALA A 163 -1.52 7.17 -11.60
N ALA A 164 -2.57 6.35 -11.72
CA ALA A 164 -2.43 4.97 -12.19
C ALA A 164 -1.81 4.86 -13.59
N ASP A 165 -2.15 5.75 -14.49
CA ASP A 165 -1.61 5.88 -15.84
C ASP A 165 -0.11 6.18 -15.85
N TRP A 166 0.33 7.11 -15.01
CA TRP A 166 1.73 7.45 -14.83
C TRP A 166 2.52 6.27 -14.25
N LEU A 167 2.00 5.64 -13.17
CA LEU A 167 2.63 4.46 -12.58
C LEU A 167 2.75 3.32 -13.59
N GLN A 168 1.70 3.02 -14.35
CA GLN A 168 1.73 2.01 -15.40
C GLN A 168 2.83 2.29 -16.45
N LYS A 169 2.99 3.54 -16.84
CA LYS A 169 4.02 3.98 -17.81
C LYS A 169 5.43 3.80 -17.23
N GLU A 170 5.68 4.32 -16.01
CA GLU A 170 7.02 4.34 -15.40
C GLU A 170 7.49 2.96 -14.93
N PHE A 171 6.58 2.16 -14.39
CA PHE A 171 6.90 0.79 -13.95
C PHE A 171 6.97 -0.19 -15.13
N GLY A 172 6.18 0.00 -16.19
CA GLY A 172 6.04 -0.96 -17.27
C GLY A 172 5.43 -2.27 -16.76
N ALA A 173 6.20 -3.36 -16.76
CA ALA A 173 5.74 -4.63 -16.21
C ALA A 173 5.65 -4.56 -14.67
N ALA A 174 4.49 -4.94 -14.13
CA ALA A 174 4.27 -5.00 -12.67
C ALA A 174 4.77 -6.29 -12.03
N GLU A 175 5.51 -7.13 -12.76
CA GLU A 175 6.10 -8.39 -12.28
C GLU A 175 7.32 -8.80 -13.08
N CYS A 176 8.17 -9.62 -12.49
CA CYS A 176 9.34 -10.19 -13.18
C CYS A 176 8.92 -11.32 -14.15
N SER A 177 9.73 -11.54 -15.20
CA SER A 177 9.47 -12.57 -16.21
C SER A 177 9.86 -13.98 -15.79
N ASN A 178 10.58 -14.16 -14.68
CA ASN A 178 11.27 -15.42 -14.34
C ASN A 178 10.97 -15.98 -12.94
N GLY A 179 9.94 -15.45 -12.25
CA GLY A 179 9.54 -15.96 -10.95
C GLY A 179 10.65 -15.90 -9.88
N LEU A 180 11.41 -14.79 -9.81
CA LEU A 180 12.56 -14.58 -8.90
C LEU A 180 12.33 -15.08 -7.47
N CYS A 181 11.09 -15.09 -7.01
CA CYS A 181 10.73 -15.45 -5.64
C CYS A 181 10.79 -16.95 -5.35
N GLY A 182 10.70 -17.80 -6.38
CA GLY A 182 10.89 -19.25 -6.25
C GLY A 182 12.34 -19.65 -5.93
N ASN A 183 13.28 -18.74 -6.19
CA ASN A 183 14.72 -18.96 -5.99
C ASN A 183 15.27 -18.07 -4.85
N CYS A 184 14.49 -17.84 -3.79
CA CYS A 184 14.88 -16.97 -2.67
C CYS A 184 16.13 -17.41 -1.88
N ASP A 185 16.76 -18.52 -2.25
CA ASP A 185 18.02 -19.00 -1.65
C ASP A 185 19.27 -18.43 -2.35
N ARG A 186 19.13 -17.67 -3.44
CA ARG A 186 20.26 -16.94 -4.05
C ARG A 186 20.33 -15.53 -3.50
N PRO A 187 21.48 -15.11 -2.92
CA PRO A 187 21.70 -13.71 -2.58
C PRO A 187 21.63 -12.85 -3.85
N PRO A 188 21.24 -11.57 -3.73
CA PRO A 188 21.19 -10.62 -4.83
C PRO A 188 22.57 -10.37 -5.42
#